data_e8bbb6ec0dc584b6da8d6925a32aec68
#
_entry.id   e8bbb6ec0dc584b6da8d6925a32aec68
#
_cell.length_a   1.000
_cell.length_b   1.000
_cell.length_c   1.000
_cell.angle_alpha   90.00
_cell.angle_beta   90.00
_cell.angle_gamma   90.00
#
_symmetry.space_group_name_H-M   'P 1'
#
loop_
_entity.id
_entity.type
_entity.pdbx_description
1 polymer ?
#
loop_
_entity_poly.entity_id
_entity_poly.type
_entity_poly.pdbx_seq_one_letter_code
_entity_poly.pdbx_strand_id
1 'polypeptide(L)'
;NDSCYLPPLRCPAVCRLDPYDGFPESYLIHGGRTPNNEISSSLYMLTTDSRGCNRKLTLCCKEKELVGELPEARYGHTMSMVKSHGKTACVLFGGRSHMPAGKRTTESWNSVVDCPPQVFLFDLEFGCSSAHTLPELSDGQAFHLAFAREDCVYFLGGHSITSDSRPPRLYRLRIELLQGSPLLSCETLHSGIAISSAITTRTGPSHRYIILGGYQSDSQKRMGCSMVILDEKGIHLEPLEPPKWTQDIVHSRTWFGGSAGEGSILFAVPTEGRPS
;
A
#
# COMPACT_ATOMS: atom_id res chain seq x y z
N ASN A 1 -1.07 -22.25 -20.80
CA ASN A 1 -0.11 -21.37 -20.11
C ASN A 1 -0.66 -19.95 -20.10
N ASP A 2 -1.47 -19.63 -19.09
CA ASP A 2 -2.16 -18.33 -18.96
C ASP A 2 -1.31 -17.32 -18.15
N SER A 3 0.00 -17.29 -18.38
CA SER A 3 0.84 -16.27 -17.79
C SER A 3 0.71 -15.00 -18.61
N CYS A 4 0.34 -13.89 -17.97
CA CYS A 4 0.34 -12.57 -18.57
C CYS A 4 1.63 -11.81 -18.25
N TYR A 5 1.88 -10.76 -19.01
CA TYR A 5 2.96 -9.82 -18.71
C TYR A 5 2.46 -8.81 -17.67
N LEU A 6 3.20 -8.65 -16.57
CA LEU A 6 2.95 -7.57 -15.62
C LEU A 6 3.40 -6.24 -16.25
N PRO A 7 2.48 -5.30 -16.53
CA PRO A 7 2.87 -4.02 -17.09
C PRO A 7 3.72 -3.21 -16.11
N PRO A 8 4.57 -2.29 -16.59
CA PRO A 8 5.27 -1.37 -15.70
C PRO A 8 4.25 -0.45 -15.02
N LEU A 9 4.20 -0.50 -13.69
CA LEU A 9 3.26 0.24 -12.87
C LEU A 9 4.01 1.10 -11.87
N ARG A 10 3.58 2.35 -11.72
CA ARG A 10 4.08 3.27 -10.70
C ARG A 10 3.05 3.40 -9.58
N CYS A 11 3.51 3.26 -8.33
CA CYS A 11 2.69 3.31 -7.12
C CYS A 11 1.48 2.36 -7.13
N PRO A 12 1.61 1.09 -7.60
CA PRO A 12 0.60 0.09 -7.34
C PRO A 12 0.58 -0.24 -5.85
N ALA A 13 -0.50 -0.82 -5.35
CA ALA A 13 -0.46 -1.49 -4.06
C ALA A 13 0.05 -2.92 -4.25
N VAL A 14 0.91 -3.35 -3.36
CA VAL A 14 1.48 -4.70 -3.35
C VAL A 14 1.25 -5.31 -1.97
N CYS A 15 0.71 -6.52 -1.96
CA CYS A 15 0.47 -7.28 -0.74
C CYS A 15 1.04 -8.69 -0.88
N ARG A 16 1.90 -9.09 0.06
CA ARG A 16 2.41 -10.46 0.13
C ARG A 16 1.33 -11.37 0.70
N LEU A 17 1.12 -12.50 0.06
CA LEU A 17 0.29 -13.57 0.59
C LEU A 17 1.19 -14.51 1.41
N ASP A 18 0.78 -14.81 2.64
CA ASP A 18 1.53 -15.73 3.48
C ASP A 18 1.51 -17.15 2.88
N PRO A 19 2.66 -17.83 2.82
CA PRO A 19 2.74 -19.20 2.28
C PRO A 19 1.97 -20.24 3.10
N TYR A 20 1.34 -19.83 4.19
CA TYR A 20 0.67 -20.69 5.16
C TYR A 20 -0.58 -21.41 4.60
N ASP A 21 -1.11 -20.96 3.48
CA ASP A 21 -2.32 -21.53 2.86
C ASP A 21 -2.01 -22.50 1.71
N GLY A 22 -0.81 -23.10 1.71
CA GLY A 22 -0.40 -24.08 0.69
C GLY A 22 -0.08 -23.47 -0.68
N PHE A 23 -0.10 -22.15 -0.80
CA PHE A 23 0.34 -21.45 -1.99
C PHE A 23 1.84 -21.22 -1.95
N PRO A 24 2.53 -21.31 -3.11
CA PRO A 24 3.89 -20.82 -3.23
C PRO A 24 3.91 -19.31 -2.88
N GLU A 25 5.07 -18.77 -2.55
CA GLU A 25 5.23 -17.36 -2.25
C GLU A 25 4.58 -16.52 -3.36
N SER A 26 3.56 -15.76 -2.99
CA SER A 26 2.70 -15.04 -3.93
C SER A 26 2.49 -13.61 -3.48
N TYR A 27 2.27 -12.74 -4.45
CA TYR A 27 2.01 -11.33 -4.23
C TYR A 27 0.78 -10.91 -5.02
N LEU A 28 -0.08 -10.12 -4.40
CA LEU A 28 -1.15 -9.40 -5.10
C LEU A 28 -0.63 -8.02 -5.47
N ILE A 29 -0.91 -7.59 -6.68
CA ILE A 29 -0.55 -6.27 -7.21
C ILE A 29 -1.80 -5.66 -7.81
N HIS A 30 -2.24 -4.52 -7.30
CA HIS A 30 -3.44 -3.84 -7.76
C HIS A 30 -3.15 -2.42 -8.20
N GLY A 31 -3.80 -2.01 -9.28
CA GLY A 31 -3.81 -0.64 -9.74
C GLY A 31 -2.44 -0.12 -10.15
N GLY A 32 -2.19 1.14 -9.88
CA GLY A 32 -0.95 1.81 -10.27
C GLY A 32 -1.11 2.61 -11.57
N ARG A 33 -0.08 3.34 -11.90
CA ARG A 33 -0.04 4.26 -13.04
C ARG A 33 0.91 3.74 -14.11
N THR A 34 0.43 3.62 -15.33
CA THR A 34 1.23 3.20 -16.49
C THR A 34 2.17 4.33 -16.94
N PRO A 35 3.19 4.04 -17.78
CA PRO A 35 4.04 5.07 -18.37
C PRO A 35 3.26 6.12 -19.17
N ASN A 36 2.13 5.74 -19.75
CA ASN A 36 1.23 6.63 -20.50
C ASN A 36 0.29 7.45 -19.60
N ASN A 37 0.53 7.43 -18.29
CA ASN A 37 -0.29 8.10 -17.28
C ASN A 37 -1.73 7.58 -17.13
N GLU A 38 -2.05 6.42 -17.67
CA GLU A 38 -3.31 5.75 -17.39
C GLU A 38 -3.28 5.14 -16.00
N ILE A 39 -4.42 5.14 -15.32
CA ILE A 39 -4.57 4.52 -14.01
C ILE A 39 -5.26 3.17 -14.19
N SER A 40 -4.66 2.11 -13.67
CA SER A 40 -5.15 0.75 -13.77
C SER A 40 -6.10 0.40 -12.63
N SER A 41 -7.05 -0.48 -12.89
CA SER A 41 -7.87 -1.20 -11.90
C SER A 41 -7.59 -2.70 -11.87
N SER A 42 -6.63 -3.17 -12.68
CA SER A 42 -6.30 -4.59 -12.77
C SER A 42 -5.69 -5.11 -11.45
N LEU A 43 -6.03 -6.35 -11.14
CA LEU A 43 -5.46 -7.11 -10.03
C LEU A 43 -4.64 -8.26 -10.60
N TYR A 44 -3.37 -8.33 -10.25
CA TYR A 44 -2.46 -9.38 -10.66
C TYR A 44 -2.05 -10.23 -9.47
N MET A 45 -1.90 -11.54 -9.70
CA MET A 45 -1.22 -12.45 -8.79
C MET A 45 0.12 -12.83 -9.38
N LEU A 46 1.20 -12.46 -8.70
CA LEU A 46 2.56 -12.87 -9.03
C LEU A 46 2.96 -14.00 -8.10
N THR A 47 3.32 -15.15 -8.67
CA THR A 47 3.73 -16.33 -7.92
C THR A 47 5.18 -16.68 -8.26
N THR A 48 5.97 -16.99 -7.22
CA THR A 48 7.35 -17.45 -7.39
C THR A 48 7.40 -18.97 -7.25
N ASP A 49 8.00 -19.67 -8.22
CA ASP A 49 8.24 -21.10 -8.12
C ASP A 49 9.75 -21.38 -8.17
N SER A 50 10.25 -21.94 -7.09
CA SER A 50 11.67 -22.32 -6.93
C SER A 50 11.90 -23.82 -7.03
N ARG A 51 10.89 -24.62 -7.39
CA ARG A 51 10.92 -26.10 -7.36
C ARG A 51 11.64 -26.75 -8.53
N GLY A 52 12.29 -25.98 -9.40
CA GLY A 52 13.07 -26.52 -10.51
C GLY A 52 14.42 -27.11 -10.07
N CYS A 53 14.83 -28.25 -10.64
CA CYS A 53 16.10 -28.93 -10.37
C CYS A 53 17.36 -28.07 -10.56
N ASN A 54 17.24 -26.93 -11.23
CA ASN A 54 18.35 -26.03 -11.55
C ASN A 54 18.38 -24.73 -10.71
N ARG A 55 17.65 -24.64 -9.58
CA ARG A 55 17.52 -23.40 -8.78
C ARG A 55 17.08 -22.17 -9.59
N LYS A 56 16.43 -22.37 -10.71
CA LYS A 56 15.91 -21.27 -11.52
C LYS A 56 14.62 -20.78 -10.91
N LEU A 57 14.62 -19.52 -10.46
CA LEU A 57 13.40 -18.86 -10.03
C LEU A 57 12.50 -18.60 -11.25
N THR A 58 11.30 -19.14 -11.20
CA THR A 58 10.29 -18.89 -12.22
C THR A 58 9.24 -17.95 -11.65
N LEU A 59 8.94 -16.88 -12.36
CA LEU A 59 7.86 -15.96 -12.04
C LEU A 59 6.67 -16.25 -12.94
N CYS A 60 5.51 -16.43 -12.34
CA CYS A 60 4.25 -16.57 -13.04
C CYS A 60 3.33 -15.42 -12.63
N CYS A 61 2.89 -14.64 -13.61
CA CYS A 61 1.93 -13.57 -13.39
C CYS A 61 0.59 -13.97 -13.99
N LYS A 62 -0.50 -13.77 -13.25
CA LYS A 62 -1.87 -13.98 -13.72
C LYS A 62 -2.72 -12.79 -13.32
N GLU A 63 -3.51 -12.29 -14.26
CA GLU A 63 -4.57 -11.37 -13.93
C GLU A 63 -5.68 -12.10 -13.18
N LYS A 64 -6.21 -11.49 -12.13
CA LYS A 64 -7.28 -12.03 -11.30
C LYS A 64 -8.53 -11.19 -11.47
N GLU A 65 -9.61 -11.86 -11.77
CA GLU A 65 -10.93 -11.24 -11.78
C GLU A 65 -11.62 -11.51 -10.45
N LEU A 66 -12.24 -10.49 -9.90
CA LEU A 66 -13.11 -10.58 -8.73
C LEU A 66 -14.51 -10.19 -9.16
N VAL A 67 -15.52 -10.71 -8.46
CA VAL A 67 -16.92 -10.32 -8.62
C VAL A 67 -17.39 -9.48 -7.45
N GLY A 68 -18.45 -8.69 -7.63
CA GLY A 68 -19.03 -7.85 -6.59
C GLY A 68 -18.67 -6.37 -6.75
N GLU A 69 -18.50 -5.66 -5.63
CA GLU A 69 -18.15 -4.25 -5.62
C GLU A 69 -16.64 -4.08 -5.78
N LEU A 70 -16.23 -3.60 -6.94
CA LEU A 70 -14.81 -3.47 -7.27
C LEU A 70 -14.32 -2.03 -7.06
N PRO A 71 -13.07 -1.85 -6.61
CA PRO A 71 -12.47 -0.52 -6.54
C PRO A 71 -12.27 0.05 -7.95
N GLU A 72 -12.54 1.34 -8.10
CA GLU A 72 -12.17 2.07 -9.31
C GLU A 72 -10.65 2.08 -9.52
N ALA A 73 -10.22 2.36 -10.75
CA ALA A 73 -8.82 2.52 -11.12
C ALA A 73 -8.12 3.53 -10.19
N ARG A 74 -7.01 3.13 -9.56
CA ARG A 74 -6.33 3.94 -8.54
C ARG A 74 -4.84 3.66 -8.41
N TYR A 75 -4.13 4.61 -7.83
CA TYR A 75 -2.71 4.48 -7.47
C TYR A 75 -2.44 5.16 -6.12
N GLY A 76 -1.33 4.82 -5.48
CA GLY A 76 -0.97 5.36 -4.16
C GLY A 76 -1.91 4.93 -3.02
N HIS A 77 -2.66 3.87 -3.22
CA HIS A 77 -3.45 3.16 -2.22
C HIS A 77 -2.61 2.07 -1.57
N THR A 78 -3.15 1.42 -0.55
CA THR A 78 -2.51 0.29 0.13
C THR A 78 -3.38 -0.95 0.07
N MET A 79 -2.72 -2.11 0.13
CA MET A 79 -3.33 -3.40 0.37
C MET A 79 -2.65 -4.08 1.55
N SER A 80 -3.41 -4.78 2.38
CA SER A 80 -2.92 -5.50 3.54
C SER A 80 -3.71 -6.78 3.77
N MET A 81 -3.02 -7.88 4.11
CA MET A 81 -3.70 -9.10 4.52
C MET A 81 -4.12 -9.01 5.98
N VAL A 82 -5.33 -9.44 6.26
CA VAL A 82 -5.87 -9.63 7.60
C VAL A 82 -6.31 -11.07 7.79
N LYS A 83 -6.23 -11.51 9.03
CA LYS A 83 -6.66 -12.85 9.43
C LYS A 83 -7.56 -12.74 10.65
N SER A 84 -8.77 -13.25 10.52
CA SER A 84 -9.77 -13.22 11.59
C SER A 84 -10.62 -14.49 11.53
N HIS A 85 -10.86 -15.14 12.68
CA HIS A 85 -11.67 -16.36 12.78
C HIS A 85 -11.27 -17.48 11.81
N GLY A 86 -9.96 -17.65 11.56
CA GLY A 86 -9.44 -18.66 10.64
C GLY A 86 -9.60 -18.34 9.15
N LYS A 87 -10.19 -17.22 8.80
CA LYS A 87 -10.33 -16.72 7.43
C LYS A 87 -9.31 -15.62 7.15
N THR A 88 -9.01 -15.41 5.88
CA THR A 88 -8.13 -14.33 5.41
C THR A 88 -8.86 -13.45 4.39
N ALA A 89 -8.57 -12.17 4.40
CA ALA A 89 -9.02 -11.24 3.38
C ALA A 89 -7.92 -10.21 3.09
N CYS A 90 -7.92 -9.67 1.88
CA CYS A 90 -7.07 -8.55 1.52
C CYS A 90 -7.88 -7.25 1.64
N VAL A 91 -7.37 -6.32 2.43
CA VAL A 91 -7.95 -4.99 2.68
C VAL A 91 -7.31 -3.99 1.76
N LEU A 92 -8.11 -3.27 0.97
CA LEU A 92 -7.65 -2.18 0.12
C LEU A 92 -8.26 -0.85 0.59
N PHE A 93 -7.43 0.20 0.68
CA PHE A 93 -7.88 1.53 1.11
C PHE A 93 -7.15 2.67 0.41
N GLY A 94 -7.89 3.76 0.15
CA GLY A 94 -7.36 5.04 -0.30
C GLY A 94 -6.92 5.08 -1.76
N GLY A 95 -6.01 5.99 -2.06
CA GLY A 95 -5.47 6.21 -3.40
C GLY A 95 -6.07 7.40 -4.12
N ARG A 96 -5.64 7.56 -5.37
CA ARG A 96 -6.09 8.58 -6.31
C ARG A 96 -6.55 7.97 -7.60
N SER A 97 -7.56 8.56 -8.18
CA SER A 97 -8.11 8.21 -9.49
C SER A 97 -8.11 9.41 -10.43
N HIS A 98 -8.43 9.18 -11.68
CA HIS A 98 -8.70 10.28 -12.60
C HIS A 98 -9.95 11.05 -12.20
N MET A 99 -9.89 12.37 -12.35
CA MET A 99 -11.08 13.19 -12.23
C MET A 99 -12.14 12.72 -13.24
N PRO A 100 -13.40 12.58 -12.84
CA PRO A 100 -14.49 12.22 -13.75
C PRO A 100 -14.52 13.13 -14.98
N ALA A 101 -14.81 12.56 -16.15
CA ALA A 101 -14.72 13.27 -17.44
C ALA A 101 -15.54 14.58 -17.47
N GLY A 102 -16.72 14.58 -16.84
CA GLY A 102 -17.59 15.77 -16.78
C GLY A 102 -17.07 16.90 -15.86
N LYS A 103 -16.01 16.65 -15.08
CA LYS A 103 -15.38 17.66 -14.20
C LYS A 103 -14.00 18.10 -14.70
N ARG A 104 -13.51 17.51 -15.81
CA ARG A 104 -12.21 17.87 -16.39
C ARG A 104 -12.33 19.18 -17.14
N THR A 105 -11.38 20.08 -16.91
CA THR A 105 -11.18 21.27 -17.73
C THR A 105 -10.12 20.98 -18.79
N THR A 106 -10.10 21.75 -19.88
CA THR A 106 -9.10 21.61 -20.96
C THR A 106 -7.66 21.79 -20.49
N GLU A 107 -7.46 22.51 -19.37
CA GLU A 107 -6.16 22.74 -18.76
C GLU A 107 -5.69 21.61 -17.84
N SER A 108 -6.55 20.67 -17.54
CA SER A 108 -6.31 19.65 -16.50
C SER A 108 -6.18 18.23 -17.06
N TRP A 109 -5.44 18.05 -18.16
CA TRP A 109 -5.23 16.74 -18.80
C TRP A 109 -4.75 15.61 -17.86
N ASN A 110 -4.19 15.97 -16.73
CA ASN A 110 -3.67 15.05 -15.72
C ASN A 110 -4.34 15.22 -14.35
N SER A 111 -5.57 15.76 -14.34
CA SER A 111 -6.30 15.97 -13.09
C SER A 111 -6.66 14.65 -12.42
N VAL A 112 -6.27 14.55 -11.18
CA VAL A 112 -6.56 13.42 -10.30
C VAL A 112 -7.32 13.90 -9.07
N VAL A 113 -8.10 13.02 -8.50
CA VAL A 113 -8.85 13.25 -7.26
C VAL A 113 -8.54 12.14 -6.28
N ASP A 114 -8.70 12.43 -5.00
CA ASP A 114 -8.66 11.38 -3.99
C ASP A 114 -9.83 10.42 -4.22
N CYS A 115 -9.58 9.11 -4.11
CA CYS A 115 -10.64 8.11 -4.14
C CYS A 115 -11.56 8.29 -2.92
N PRO A 116 -12.86 7.94 -3.05
CA PRO A 116 -13.77 7.93 -1.90
C PRO A 116 -13.19 7.13 -0.73
N PRO A 117 -13.47 7.54 0.52
CA PRO A 117 -12.94 6.88 1.71
C PRO A 117 -13.68 5.55 1.99
N GLN A 118 -13.64 4.65 1.04
CA GLN A 118 -14.20 3.30 1.11
C GLN A 118 -13.10 2.28 1.32
N VAL A 119 -13.39 1.29 2.15
CA VAL A 119 -12.56 0.10 2.35
C VAL A 119 -13.12 -1.02 1.48
N PHE A 120 -12.26 -1.66 0.69
CA PHE A 120 -12.61 -2.86 -0.06
C PHE A 120 -12.01 -4.08 0.60
N LEU A 121 -12.80 -5.13 0.71
CA LEU A 121 -12.35 -6.44 1.16
C LEU A 121 -12.36 -7.41 -0.01
N PHE A 122 -11.21 -8.00 -0.32
CA PHE A 122 -11.06 -9.05 -1.31
C PHE A 122 -11.01 -10.41 -0.59
N ASP A 123 -12.01 -11.21 -0.82
CA ASP A 123 -12.02 -12.62 -0.47
C ASP A 123 -11.42 -13.40 -1.64
N LEU A 124 -10.19 -13.87 -1.46
CA LEU A 124 -9.44 -14.55 -2.52
C LEU A 124 -9.86 -16.00 -2.69
N GLU A 125 -10.47 -16.61 -1.67
CA GLU A 125 -10.99 -17.97 -1.72
C GLU A 125 -12.22 -18.03 -2.61
N PHE A 126 -13.15 -17.10 -2.42
CA PHE A 126 -14.40 -17.04 -3.18
C PHE A 126 -14.29 -16.14 -4.43
N GLY A 127 -13.21 -15.43 -4.61
CA GLY A 127 -13.00 -14.54 -5.77
C GLY A 127 -13.96 -13.35 -5.77
N CYS A 128 -14.31 -12.81 -4.62
CA CYS A 128 -15.26 -11.69 -4.52
C CYS A 128 -14.71 -10.49 -3.77
N SER A 129 -15.33 -9.34 -4.00
CA SER A 129 -15.02 -8.06 -3.37
C SER A 129 -16.28 -7.42 -2.83
N SER A 130 -16.15 -6.77 -1.68
CA SER A 130 -17.19 -5.94 -1.06
C SER A 130 -16.63 -4.57 -0.68
N ALA A 131 -17.47 -3.52 -0.77
CA ALA A 131 -17.13 -2.16 -0.39
C ALA A 131 -17.80 -1.76 0.92
N HIS A 132 -17.07 -1.10 1.79
CA HIS A 132 -17.56 -0.69 3.11
C HIS A 132 -17.25 0.80 3.31
N THR A 133 -18.26 1.55 3.72
CA THR A 133 -18.13 2.95 4.10
C THR A 133 -18.19 3.06 5.62
N LEU A 134 -17.19 3.70 6.21
CA LEU A 134 -17.07 3.89 7.65
C LEU A 134 -17.07 5.39 7.96
N PRO A 135 -17.90 5.86 8.89
CA PRO A 135 -18.02 7.28 9.20
C PRO A 135 -16.72 7.93 9.66
N GLU A 136 -15.85 7.16 10.30
CA GLU A 136 -14.55 7.62 10.82
C GLU A 136 -13.56 7.93 9.69
N LEU A 137 -13.72 7.28 8.53
CA LEU A 137 -12.90 7.51 7.34
C LEU A 137 -13.55 8.63 6.50
N SER A 138 -13.46 9.86 6.98
CA SER A 138 -14.18 11.01 6.39
C SER A 138 -13.58 11.55 5.10
N ASP A 139 -12.27 11.36 4.90
CA ASP A 139 -11.54 11.94 3.77
C ASP A 139 -10.78 10.88 2.97
N GLY A 140 -10.77 11.07 1.66
CA GLY A 140 -9.85 10.33 0.79
C GLY A 140 -8.40 10.66 1.11
N GLN A 141 -7.55 9.66 1.08
CA GLN A 141 -6.11 9.83 1.29
C GLN A 141 -5.31 8.89 0.41
N ALA A 142 -4.16 9.37 -0.04
CA ALA A 142 -3.21 8.58 -0.81
C ALA A 142 -1.82 8.64 -0.21
N PHE A 143 -0.97 7.68 -0.58
CA PHE A 143 0.42 7.60 -0.13
C PHE A 143 0.56 7.52 1.40
N HIS A 144 -0.47 7.02 2.08
CA HIS A 144 -0.41 6.63 3.47
C HIS A 144 0.34 5.30 3.62
N LEU A 145 0.74 4.99 4.84
CA LEU A 145 1.33 3.70 5.19
C LEU A 145 0.26 2.80 5.78
N ALA A 146 0.37 1.50 5.53
CA ALA A 146 -0.51 0.50 6.11
C ALA A 146 0.31 -0.57 6.83
N PHE A 147 -0.13 -0.94 8.03
CA PHE A 147 0.48 -1.95 8.86
C PHE A 147 -0.61 -2.91 9.34
N ALA A 148 -0.46 -4.20 9.06
CA ALA A 148 -1.43 -5.20 9.46
C ALA A 148 -0.90 -6.10 10.58
N ARG A 149 -1.78 -6.43 11.52
CA ARG A 149 -1.58 -7.45 12.53
C ARG A 149 -2.90 -8.15 12.81
N GLU A 150 -2.95 -9.44 12.53
CA GLU A 150 -4.14 -10.27 12.75
C GLU A 150 -5.38 -9.69 12.07
N ASP A 151 -6.39 -9.30 12.85
CA ASP A 151 -7.66 -8.74 12.40
C ASP A 151 -7.64 -7.21 12.25
N CYS A 152 -6.50 -6.56 12.48
CA CYS A 152 -6.36 -5.11 12.48
C CYS A 152 -5.45 -4.60 11.36
N VAL A 153 -5.84 -3.49 10.75
CA VAL A 153 -4.99 -2.67 9.86
C VAL A 153 -4.90 -1.26 10.41
N TYR A 154 -3.69 -0.73 10.45
CA TYR A 154 -3.42 0.66 10.84
C TYR A 154 -3.05 1.46 9.60
N PHE A 155 -3.75 2.55 9.34
CA PHE A 155 -3.45 3.50 8.26
C PHE A 155 -2.83 4.76 8.85
N LEU A 156 -1.58 5.02 8.53
CA LEU A 156 -0.81 6.14 9.06
C LEU A 156 -0.56 7.20 8.00
N GLY A 157 -0.96 8.44 8.29
CA GLY A 157 -0.65 9.61 7.49
C GLY A 157 -1.38 9.64 6.14
N GLY A 158 -0.65 9.97 5.09
CA GLY A 158 -1.17 10.18 3.75
C GLY A 158 -1.32 11.66 3.40
N HIS A 159 -1.72 11.90 2.16
CA HIS A 159 -1.96 13.22 1.62
C HIS A 159 -3.32 13.26 0.93
N SER A 160 -4.12 14.26 1.28
CA SER A 160 -5.38 14.57 0.60
C SER A 160 -5.18 15.77 -0.33
N ILE A 161 -5.60 15.64 -1.59
CA ILE A 161 -5.61 16.74 -2.55
C ILE A 161 -6.72 17.73 -2.17
N THR A 162 -7.85 17.22 -1.72
CA THR A 162 -9.03 18.05 -1.43
C THR A 162 -8.77 19.07 -0.34
N SER A 163 -8.03 18.67 0.70
CA SER A 163 -7.67 19.57 1.80
C SER A 163 -6.25 20.15 1.67
N ASP A 164 -5.50 19.73 0.64
CA ASP A 164 -4.07 20.03 0.44
C ASP A 164 -3.27 19.89 1.76
N SER A 165 -3.53 18.82 2.47
CA SER A 165 -3.00 18.63 3.81
C SER A 165 -2.41 17.23 4.01
N ARG A 166 -1.49 17.14 4.95
CA ARG A 166 -0.91 15.89 5.48
C ARG A 166 -1.17 15.83 6.98
N PRO A 167 -2.42 15.55 7.38
CA PRO A 167 -2.74 15.53 8.80
C PRO A 167 -2.04 14.33 9.49
N PRO A 168 -1.74 14.45 10.79
CA PRO A 168 -1.18 13.35 11.57
C PRO A 168 -2.27 12.32 11.89
N ARG A 169 -2.87 11.74 10.85
CA ARG A 169 -3.95 10.77 10.98
C ARG A 169 -3.39 9.38 11.20
N LEU A 170 -4.03 8.69 12.11
CA LEU A 170 -3.84 7.27 12.35
C LEU A 170 -5.22 6.65 12.55
N TYR A 171 -5.57 5.72 11.68
CA TYR A 171 -6.78 4.93 11.82
C TYR A 171 -6.43 3.51 12.20
N ARG A 172 -7.19 2.94 13.12
CA ARG A 172 -7.22 1.50 13.38
C ARG A 172 -8.52 0.92 12.84
N LEU A 173 -8.42 0.12 11.80
CA LEU A 173 -9.50 -0.65 11.23
C LEU A 173 -9.43 -2.07 11.76
N ARG A 174 -10.47 -2.52 12.46
CA ARG A 174 -10.65 -3.92 12.88
C ARG A 174 -11.66 -4.60 11.96
N ILE A 175 -11.38 -5.85 11.60
CA ILE A 175 -12.17 -6.61 10.64
C ILE A 175 -12.43 -8.00 11.23
N GLU A 176 -13.69 -8.30 11.49
CA GLU A 176 -14.13 -9.62 11.92
C GLU A 176 -14.77 -10.36 10.75
N LEU A 177 -14.09 -11.41 10.26
CA LEU A 177 -14.53 -12.20 9.11
C LEU A 177 -15.52 -13.30 9.58
N LEU A 178 -16.72 -12.87 9.93
CA LEU A 178 -17.78 -13.77 10.40
C LEU A 178 -18.40 -14.59 9.25
N GLN A 179 -19.21 -15.59 9.61
CA GLN A 179 -20.04 -16.29 8.62
C GLN A 179 -21.15 -15.35 8.16
N GLY A 180 -21.23 -15.11 6.85
CA GLY A 180 -22.23 -14.24 6.21
C GLY A 180 -21.68 -12.90 5.78
N SER A 181 -21.48 -11.97 6.68
CA SER A 181 -20.98 -10.64 6.35
C SER A 181 -19.84 -10.25 7.29
N PRO A 182 -18.77 -9.60 6.77
CA PRO A 182 -17.71 -9.07 7.62
C PRO A 182 -18.25 -7.91 8.47
N LEU A 183 -17.77 -7.83 9.72
CA LEU A 183 -18.02 -6.68 10.58
C LEU A 183 -16.75 -5.83 10.62
N LEU A 184 -16.89 -4.55 10.30
CA LEU A 184 -15.82 -3.59 10.31
C LEU A 184 -16.09 -2.51 11.36
N SER A 185 -15.06 -2.17 12.12
CA SER A 185 -15.07 -1.01 13.02
C SER A 185 -13.79 -0.22 12.83
N CYS A 186 -13.90 1.10 12.85
CA CYS A 186 -12.77 1.99 12.69
C CYS A 186 -12.71 2.98 13.85
N GLU A 187 -11.53 3.30 14.29
CA GLU A 187 -11.30 4.37 15.26
C GLU A 187 -10.16 5.26 14.80
N THR A 188 -10.28 6.54 15.11
CA THR A 188 -9.22 7.51 14.87
C THR A 188 -8.33 7.59 16.11
N LEU A 189 -7.04 7.36 15.90
CA LEU A 189 -6.00 7.47 16.90
C LEU A 189 -5.14 8.71 16.63
N HIS A 190 -4.41 9.15 17.64
CA HIS A 190 -3.47 10.25 17.49
C HIS A 190 -2.05 9.69 17.26
N SER A 191 -1.43 10.03 16.13
CA SER A 191 -0.10 9.55 15.81
C SER A 191 1.03 10.50 16.18
N GLY A 192 0.73 11.79 16.29
CA GLY A 192 1.75 12.83 16.41
C GLY A 192 2.63 13.01 15.15
N ILE A 193 2.45 12.20 14.13
CA ILE A 193 3.29 12.17 12.91
C ILE A 193 2.42 12.38 11.68
N ALA A 194 2.73 13.44 10.92
CA ALA A 194 2.16 13.71 9.61
C ALA A 194 3.15 13.24 8.53
N ILE A 195 2.87 12.13 7.87
CA ILE A 195 3.78 11.50 6.91
C ILE A 195 3.03 11.03 5.67
N SER A 196 3.66 11.16 4.50
CA SER A 196 3.19 10.56 3.25
C SER A 196 4.35 10.11 2.38
N SER A 197 4.11 9.18 1.47
CA SER A 197 5.10 8.71 0.48
C SER A 197 6.40 8.18 1.09
N ALA A 198 6.35 7.63 2.30
CA ALA A 198 7.50 6.98 2.91
C ALA A 198 7.62 5.52 2.43
N ILE A 199 8.80 4.97 2.61
CA ILE A 199 9.06 3.55 2.40
C ILE A 199 8.93 2.83 3.73
N THR A 200 8.36 1.64 3.70
CA THR A 200 8.30 0.78 4.88
C THR A 200 8.74 -0.63 4.54
N THR A 201 9.43 -1.25 5.48
CA THR A 201 9.79 -2.67 5.42
C THR A 201 9.58 -3.33 6.77
N ARG A 202 9.12 -4.57 6.77
CA ARG A 202 8.98 -5.36 7.99
C ARG A 202 10.35 -5.88 8.44
N THR A 203 10.62 -5.86 9.75
CA THR A 203 11.85 -6.36 10.34
C THR A 203 11.60 -7.63 11.12
N GLY A 204 12.01 -8.76 10.57
CA GLY A 204 11.89 -10.06 11.23
C GLY A 204 10.45 -10.56 11.45
N PRO A 205 10.27 -11.62 12.23
CA PRO A 205 8.96 -12.25 12.46
C PRO A 205 8.04 -11.44 13.38
N SER A 206 8.58 -10.48 14.14
CA SER A 206 7.79 -9.59 14.99
C SER A 206 7.08 -8.54 14.14
N HIS A 207 5.91 -8.06 14.60
CA HIS A 207 5.17 -6.98 13.93
C HIS A 207 5.89 -5.63 14.12
N ARG A 208 7.13 -5.56 13.64
CA ARG A 208 7.97 -4.36 13.64
C ARG A 208 8.25 -3.95 12.21
N TYR A 209 8.23 -2.65 11.99
CA TYR A 209 8.46 -2.07 10.67
C TYR A 209 9.40 -0.88 10.80
N ILE A 210 10.24 -0.68 9.80
CA ILE A 210 11.02 0.55 9.66
C ILE A 210 10.32 1.43 8.64
N ILE A 211 10.14 2.70 8.98
CA ILE A 211 9.72 3.75 8.06
C ILE A 211 10.94 4.58 7.71
N LEU A 212 11.15 4.83 6.43
CA LEU A 212 12.24 5.66 5.96
C LEU A 212 11.76 6.72 4.97
N GLY A 213 12.23 7.94 5.15
CA GLY A 213 11.91 9.08 4.29
C GLY A 213 10.47 9.57 4.42
N GLY A 214 9.90 9.98 3.31
CA GLY A 214 8.55 10.56 3.25
C GLY A 214 8.53 12.08 3.38
N TYR A 215 7.33 12.65 3.28
CA TYR A 215 7.07 14.08 3.40
C TYR A 215 6.29 14.34 4.66
N GLN A 216 6.70 15.36 5.40
CA GLN A 216 5.95 15.87 6.55
C GLN A 216 4.96 16.98 6.14
N SER A 217 4.15 17.45 7.08
CA SER A 217 3.10 18.45 6.85
C SER A 217 3.63 19.77 6.28
N ASP A 218 4.86 20.16 6.62
CA ASP A 218 5.49 21.39 6.14
C ASP A 218 6.08 21.29 4.73
N SER A 219 5.87 20.14 4.08
CA SER A 219 6.26 19.82 2.69
C SER A 219 7.75 19.93 2.33
N GLN A 220 8.58 20.45 3.21
CA GLN A 220 9.99 20.72 2.89
C GLN A 220 10.96 19.73 3.54
N LYS A 221 10.62 19.18 4.67
CA LYS A 221 11.49 18.26 5.39
C LYS A 221 11.08 16.82 5.17
N ARG A 222 12.03 16.02 4.83
CA ARG A 222 11.86 14.58 4.78
C ARG A 222 12.05 14.03 6.17
N MET A 223 11.18 13.12 6.52
CA MET A 223 11.30 12.40 7.76
C MET A 223 12.58 11.54 7.72
N GLY A 224 13.25 11.45 8.84
CA GLY A 224 14.38 10.55 9.00
C GLY A 224 13.96 9.09 8.98
N CYS A 225 14.26 8.37 10.04
CA CYS A 225 13.92 6.97 10.21
C CYS A 225 13.09 6.78 11.47
N SER A 226 12.09 5.91 11.41
CA SER A 226 11.29 5.55 12.59
C SER A 226 11.00 4.05 12.59
N MET A 227 10.88 3.47 13.77
CA MET A 227 10.37 2.13 13.95
C MET A 227 8.90 2.19 14.33
N VAL A 228 8.12 1.31 13.72
CA VAL A 228 6.73 1.04 14.09
C VAL A 228 6.69 -0.32 14.75
N ILE A 229 6.08 -0.39 15.93
CA ILE A 229 5.87 -1.62 16.68
C ILE A 229 4.38 -1.80 16.85
N LEU A 230 3.85 -2.94 16.38
CA LEU A 230 2.47 -3.34 16.64
C LEU A 230 2.46 -4.41 17.71
N ASP A 231 1.80 -4.13 18.82
CA ASP A 231 1.58 -5.09 19.89
C ASP A 231 0.09 -5.20 20.26
N GLU A 232 -0.23 -5.84 21.35
CA GLU A 232 -1.61 -6.01 21.83
C GLU A 232 -2.24 -4.67 22.29
N LYS A 233 -1.41 -3.70 22.64
CA LYS A 233 -1.86 -2.37 23.09
C LYS A 233 -2.08 -1.42 21.92
N GLY A 234 -1.61 -1.77 20.71
CA GLY A 234 -1.78 -0.96 19.52
C GLY A 234 -0.48 -0.70 18.75
N ILE A 235 -0.33 0.53 18.29
CA ILE A 235 0.81 0.98 17.49
C ILE A 235 1.69 1.95 18.29
N HIS A 236 3.00 1.69 18.27
CA HIS A 236 4.02 2.54 18.87
C HIS A 236 4.99 3.02 17.78
N LEU A 237 5.35 4.29 17.87
CA LEU A 237 6.28 4.94 16.94
C LEU A 237 7.51 5.38 17.71
N GLU A 238 8.66 4.83 17.34
CA GLU A 238 9.95 5.14 17.96
C GLU A 238 10.85 5.81 16.90
N PRO A 239 11.35 7.04 17.15
CA PRO A 239 12.31 7.66 16.25
C PRO A 239 13.63 6.88 16.28
N LEU A 240 14.23 6.70 15.10
CA LEU A 240 15.53 6.10 14.92
C LEU A 240 16.49 7.11 14.28
N GLU A 241 17.76 7.02 14.63
CA GLU A 241 18.78 7.76 13.89
C GLU A 241 18.96 7.13 12.51
N PRO A 242 18.74 7.89 11.42
CA PRO A 242 18.98 7.35 10.09
C PRO A 242 20.46 7.12 9.88
N PRO A 243 20.84 6.06 9.16
CA PRO A 243 22.23 5.85 8.78
C PRO A 243 22.82 7.06 8.06
N LYS A 244 24.06 7.41 8.31
CA LYS A 244 24.69 8.63 7.74
C LYS A 244 24.60 8.72 6.21
N TRP A 245 24.69 7.59 5.52
CA TRP A 245 24.58 7.52 4.05
C TRP A 245 23.18 7.85 3.52
N THR A 246 22.14 7.80 4.36
CA THR A 246 20.77 8.15 3.94
C THR A 246 20.57 9.65 3.81
N GLN A 247 21.42 10.47 4.40
CA GLN A 247 21.31 11.92 4.35
C GLN A 247 21.38 12.44 2.92
N ASP A 248 22.31 11.92 2.12
CA ASP A 248 22.46 12.30 0.71
C ASP A 248 21.28 11.82 -0.14
N ILE A 249 20.76 10.63 0.13
CA ILE A 249 19.62 10.05 -0.57
C ILE A 249 18.32 10.77 -0.21
N VAL A 250 18.10 11.06 1.05
CA VAL A 250 16.88 11.69 1.56
C VAL A 250 16.73 13.12 1.03
N HIS A 251 17.83 13.79 0.68
CA HIS A 251 17.80 15.12 0.07
C HIS A 251 17.53 15.09 -1.44
N SER A 252 17.68 13.96 -2.11
CA SER A 252 17.33 13.83 -3.52
C SER A 252 15.82 13.73 -3.70
N ARG A 253 15.25 14.59 -4.54
CA ARG A 253 13.81 14.57 -4.88
C ARG A 253 13.41 13.39 -5.76
N THR A 254 14.36 12.61 -6.23
CA THR A 254 14.17 11.62 -7.31
C THR A 254 14.57 10.20 -6.92
N TRP A 255 14.65 9.89 -5.63
CA TRP A 255 14.94 8.53 -5.21
C TRP A 255 13.66 7.66 -5.17
N PHE A 256 13.83 6.40 -5.51
CA PHE A 256 12.80 5.38 -5.42
C PHE A 256 13.28 4.30 -4.47
N GLY A 257 12.36 3.74 -3.73
CA GLY A 257 12.71 2.63 -2.84
C GLY A 257 11.51 1.75 -2.55
N GLY A 258 11.80 0.56 -2.08
CA GLY A 258 10.81 -0.41 -1.68
C GLY A 258 11.41 -1.48 -0.79
N SER A 259 10.56 -2.25 -0.12
CA SER A 259 10.99 -3.40 0.65
C SER A 259 11.56 -4.47 -0.29
N ALA A 260 12.77 -4.94 0.02
CA ALA A 260 13.43 -6.03 -0.70
C ALA A 260 13.45 -7.34 0.10
N GLY A 261 12.53 -7.47 1.05
CA GLY A 261 12.43 -8.58 1.97
C GLY A 261 12.56 -8.14 3.42
N GLU A 262 12.56 -9.07 4.37
CA GLU A 262 12.59 -8.78 5.79
C GLU A 262 13.83 -7.98 6.18
N GLY A 263 13.61 -6.77 6.69
CA GLY A 263 14.67 -5.88 7.16
C GLY A 263 15.53 -5.24 6.07
N SER A 264 15.21 -5.45 4.80
CA SER A 264 15.98 -4.91 3.67
C SER A 264 15.16 -3.90 2.87
N ILE A 265 15.80 -2.81 2.48
CA ILE A 265 15.22 -1.78 1.61
C ILE A 265 16.13 -1.61 0.40
N LEU A 266 15.55 -1.68 -0.78
CA LEU A 266 16.23 -1.39 -2.03
C LEU A 266 15.99 0.07 -2.41
N PHE A 267 17.08 0.79 -2.70
CA PHE A 267 17.03 2.16 -3.21
C PHE A 267 17.53 2.22 -4.63
N ALA A 268 16.85 3.00 -5.45
CA ALA A 268 17.35 3.44 -6.74
C ALA A 268 17.48 4.97 -6.70
N VAL A 269 18.69 5.45 -6.86
CA VAL A 269 19.00 6.88 -6.94
C VAL A 269 19.47 7.15 -8.36
N PRO A 270 18.83 8.05 -9.11
CA PRO A 270 19.34 8.45 -10.41
C PRO A 270 20.74 9.06 -10.24
N THR A 271 21.70 8.52 -10.93
CA THR A 271 23.04 9.15 -11.02
C THR A 271 22.93 10.36 -11.93
N GLU A 272 23.17 11.54 -11.38
CA GLU A 272 23.30 12.75 -12.20
C GLU A 272 24.42 12.54 -13.21
N GLY A 273 24.15 12.64 -14.50
CA GLY A 273 25.15 12.85 -15.52
C GLY A 273 25.53 11.71 -16.46
N ARG A 274 24.63 10.77 -16.80
CA ARG A 274 24.77 10.01 -18.05
C ARG A 274 23.48 10.13 -18.87
N PRO A 275 23.48 10.97 -19.93
CA PRO A 275 22.47 10.81 -20.96
C PRO A 275 22.70 9.44 -21.60
N SER A 276 21.67 8.60 -21.56
CA SER A 276 21.58 7.33 -22.29
C SER A 276 21.38 7.59 -23.75
#